data_e5be79ee79652dea770d1ce9bb14bbf0
#
_entry.id   e5be79ee79652dea770d1ce9bb14bbf0
#
_cell.length_a   1.000
_cell.length_b   1.000
_cell.length_c   1.000
_cell.angle_alpha   90.00
_cell.angle_beta   90.00
_cell.angle_gamma   90.00
#
_symmetry.space_group_name_H-M   'P 1'
#
loop_
_entity.id
_entity.type
_entity.pdbx_description
1 polymer ?
#
loop_
_entity_poly.entity_id
_entity_poly.type
_entity_poly.pdbx_seq_one_letter_code
_entity_poly.pdbx_strand_id
1 'polypeptide(L)'
;MKRIASLVAVMLVAGAVVWAQESVNVYASCDEELAKQLFTKFTQETNIKVNFVRLSGGEAISRMEAEKENPQASIWVGGVGLDHITAKLKGLTAPYQSRLAASIPAKFRDPESYWIGLYIGPLTFFTNNARAKQLGITPPASWADLLKPEYKGLIRVANPTTSGTAYNIITTLRYIYKGDEDKVFDYLKKLDANVDQYTRSGAAYTTSVAIGEVPIGIGYAHDQVKMLNQGVDATITAPKEGSGYEIAAMSMIKGGKDTVNAKKLYDWILGKSSQEIFASFYVLLVAPGAPRNPKALPLTAVNALVQDLQWDGANQDRLVKRWNDEIGSLRK
;
A
#
# COMPACT_ATOMS: atom_id res chain seq x y z
N MET A 1 -79.71 -20.50 31.80
CA MET A 1 -79.03 -19.27 31.46
C MET A 1 -77.50 -19.55 31.67
N LYS A 2 -76.81 -19.84 30.59
CA LYS A 2 -75.33 -20.15 30.63
C LYS A 2 -74.61 -18.87 30.15
N ARG A 3 -73.77 -18.27 31.01
CA ARG A 3 -72.90 -17.14 30.65
C ARG A 3 -71.62 -17.69 30.07
N ILE A 4 -71.35 -17.40 28.80
CA ILE A 4 -70.08 -17.71 28.14
C ILE A 4 -69.17 -16.50 28.40
N ALA A 5 -68.11 -16.72 29.12
CA ALA A 5 -67.03 -15.72 29.30
C ALA A 5 -66.01 -15.89 28.18
N SER A 6 -65.93 -14.95 27.28
CA SER A 6 -64.90 -14.87 26.22
C SER A 6 -63.62 -14.26 26.80
N LEU A 7 -62.55 -15.08 26.92
CA LEU A 7 -61.21 -14.60 27.20
C LEU A 7 -60.56 -14.10 25.88
N VAL A 8 -60.31 -12.81 25.80
CA VAL A 8 -59.51 -12.19 24.72
C VAL A 8 -58.06 -12.24 25.16
N ALA A 9 -57.27 -13.14 24.57
CA ALA A 9 -55.83 -13.18 24.75
C ALA A 9 -55.20 -12.14 23.86
N VAL A 10 -54.65 -11.07 24.45
CA VAL A 10 -53.85 -10.06 23.76
C VAL A 10 -52.41 -10.62 23.62
N MET A 11 -52.07 -11.08 22.42
CA MET A 11 -50.67 -11.41 22.10
C MET A 11 -49.87 -10.11 21.93
N LEU A 12 -49.02 -9.80 22.89
CA LEU A 12 -47.95 -8.80 22.75
C LEU A 12 -46.88 -9.38 21.83
N VAL A 13 -46.89 -9.02 20.55
CA VAL A 13 -45.76 -9.27 19.64
C VAL A 13 -44.68 -8.27 20.01
N ALA A 14 -43.72 -8.67 20.82
CA ALA A 14 -42.48 -7.94 21.02
C ALA A 14 -41.67 -8.02 19.74
N GLY A 15 -41.83 -7.02 18.88
CA GLY A 15 -40.99 -6.85 17.70
C GLY A 15 -39.55 -6.60 18.15
N ALA A 16 -38.69 -7.62 18.05
CA ALA A 16 -37.25 -7.43 18.18
C ALA A 16 -36.81 -6.50 17.03
N VAL A 17 -36.55 -5.25 17.35
CA VAL A 17 -35.89 -4.32 16.45
C VAL A 17 -34.45 -4.86 16.25
N VAL A 18 -34.24 -5.63 15.19
CA VAL A 18 -32.92 -6.02 14.76
C VAL A 18 -32.25 -4.76 14.21
N TRP A 19 -31.47 -4.08 15.05
CA TRP A 19 -30.59 -3.02 14.57
C TRP A 19 -29.57 -3.67 13.65
N ALA A 20 -29.60 -3.29 12.36
CA ALA A 20 -28.53 -3.70 11.47
C ALA A 20 -27.20 -3.17 12.02
N GLN A 21 -26.21 -4.06 12.17
CA GLN A 21 -24.90 -3.66 12.65
C GLN A 21 -24.32 -2.58 11.72
N GLU A 22 -23.90 -1.44 12.30
CA GLU A 22 -23.23 -0.39 11.52
C GLU A 22 -22.00 -0.96 10.81
N SER A 23 -21.79 -0.56 9.58
CA SER A 23 -20.65 -1.05 8.78
C SER A 23 -20.00 0.08 7.99
N VAL A 24 -18.78 -0.20 7.51
CA VAL A 24 -18.03 0.64 6.57
C VAL A 24 -17.33 -0.23 5.54
N ASN A 25 -17.40 0.18 4.27
CA ASN A 25 -16.74 -0.49 3.17
C ASN A 25 -15.42 0.21 2.85
N VAL A 26 -14.34 -0.58 2.72
CA VAL A 26 -12.96 -0.12 2.65
C VAL A 26 -12.22 -0.73 1.46
N TYR A 27 -11.47 0.06 0.71
CA TYR A 27 -10.37 -0.44 -0.11
C TYR A 27 -9.10 -0.40 0.70
N ALA A 28 -8.39 -1.55 0.78
CA ALA A 28 -7.15 -1.68 1.54
C ALA A 28 -5.98 -1.98 0.59
N SER A 29 -4.97 -1.12 0.58
CA SER A 29 -3.77 -1.27 -0.25
C SER A 29 -2.51 -1.45 0.61
N CYS A 30 -2.63 -2.20 1.69
CA CYS A 30 -1.54 -2.61 2.57
C CYS A 30 -1.45 -4.16 2.65
N ASP A 31 -0.54 -4.67 3.47
CA ASP A 31 -0.47 -6.09 3.79
C ASP A 31 -1.83 -6.59 4.29
N GLU A 32 -2.27 -7.76 3.80
CA GLU A 32 -3.62 -8.28 4.11
C GLU A 32 -3.79 -8.60 5.59
N GLU A 33 -2.74 -9.12 6.23
CA GLU A 33 -2.77 -9.43 7.66
C GLU A 33 -2.82 -8.15 8.51
N LEU A 34 -2.07 -7.12 8.10
CA LEU A 34 -2.16 -5.79 8.69
C LEU A 34 -3.60 -5.23 8.59
N ALA A 35 -4.22 -5.30 7.42
CA ALA A 35 -5.59 -4.85 7.22
C ALA A 35 -6.57 -5.63 8.11
N LYS A 36 -6.44 -6.95 8.19
CA LYS A 36 -7.26 -7.80 9.07
C LYS A 36 -7.13 -7.40 10.53
N GLN A 37 -5.91 -7.21 11.03
CA GLN A 37 -5.67 -6.82 12.43
C GLN A 37 -6.24 -5.43 12.74
N LEU A 38 -6.00 -4.44 11.88
CA LEU A 38 -6.54 -3.08 12.02
C LEU A 38 -8.08 -3.11 12.09
N PHE A 39 -8.72 -3.74 11.13
CA PHE A 39 -10.17 -3.68 11.01
C PHE A 39 -10.88 -4.56 12.04
N THR A 40 -10.27 -5.68 12.45
CA THR A 40 -10.77 -6.47 13.58
C THR A 40 -10.71 -5.65 14.87
N LYS A 41 -9.59 -4.98 15.14
CA LYS A 41 -9.42 -4.15 16.35
C LYS A 41 -10.37 -2.97 16.36
N PHE A 42 -10.55 -2.28 15.24
CA PHE A 42 -11.53 -1.22 15.09
C PHE A 42 -12.96 -1.72 15.39
N THR A 43 -13.34 -2.87 14.83
CA THR A 43 -14.66 -3.46 15.07
C THR A 43 -14.86 -3.82 16.55
N GLN A 44 -13.84 -4.35 17.21
CA GLN A 44 -13.88 -4.65 18.65
C GLN A 44 -14.06 -3.41 19.53
N GLU A 45 -13.43 -2.30 19.17
CA GLU A 45 -13.46 -1.06 19.95
C GLU A 45 -14.71 -0.20 19.68
N THR A 46 -15.32 -0.33 18.50
CA THR A 46 -16.41 0.57 18.06
C THR A 46 -17.74 -0.13 17.78
N ASN A 47 -17.76 -1.45 17.70
CA ASN A 47 -18.89 -2.27 17.21
C ASN A 47 -19.30 -1.95 15.76
N ILE A 48 -18.48 -1.25 14.97
CA ILE A 48 -18.70 -0.97 13.54
C ILE A 48 -17.97 -2.04 12.73
N LYS A 49 -18.71 -2.82 11.93
CA LYS A 49 -18.15 -3.85 11.06
C LYS A 49 -17.39 -3.22 9.89
N VAL A 50 -16.19 -3.72 9.60
CA VAL A 50 -15.45 -3.33 8.39
C VAL A 50 -15.56 -4.43 7.35
N ASN A 51 -16.06 -4.09 6.17
CA ASN A 51 -16.01 -4.93 4.98
C ASN A 51 -14.89 -4.37 4.09
N PHE A 52 -13.85 -5.13 3.81
CA PHE A 52 -12.77 -4.62 2.99
C PHE A 52 -12.45 -5.50 1.79
N VAL A 53 -11.97 -4.86 0.74
CA VAL A 53 -11.38 -5.53 -0.43
C VAL A 53 -9.92 -5.11 -0.52
N ARG A 54 -9.02 -6.10 -0.58
CA ARG A 54 -7.60 -5.84 -0.78
C ARG A 54 -7.32 -5.58 -2.26
N LEU A 55 -6.72 -4.44 -2.57
CA LEU A 55 -6.34 -3.99 -3.91
C LEU A 55 -4.93 -3.39 -3.86
N SER A 56 -4.17 -3.50 -4.94
CA SER A 56 -2.96 -2.68 -5.12
C SER A 56 -3.33 -1.26 -5.52
N GLY A 57 -2.42 -0.29 -5.40
CA GLY A 57 -2.74 1.13 -5.61
C GLY A 57 -3.34 1.44 -6.97
N GLY A 58 -2.73 0.97 -8.06
CA GLY A 58 -3.28 1.15 -9.41
C GLY A 58 -4.63 0.44 -9.62
N GLU A 59 -4.81 -0.74 -9.01
CA GLU A 59 -6.10 -1.45 -9.03
C GLU A 59 -7.19 -0.66 -8.28
N ALA A 60 -6.84 -0.05 -7.14
CA ALA A 60 -7.77 0.77 -6.37
C ALA A 60 -8.22 2.01 -7.17
N ILE A 61 -7.28 2.70 -7.84
CA ILE A 61 -7.59 3.83 -8.72
C ILE A 61 -8.54 3.37 -9.85
N SER A 62 -8.18 2.33 -10.59
CA SER A 62 -9.00 1.81 -11.71
C SER A 62 -10.40 1.41 -11.24
N ARG A 63 -10.50 0.81 -10.07
CA ARG A 63 -11.79 0.41 -9.49
C ARG A 63 -12.62 1.63 -9.08
N MET A 64 -12.03 2.61 -8.41
CA MET A 64 -12.72 3.86 -8.07
C MET A 64 -13.19 4.63 -9.31
N GLU A 65 -12.42 4.61 -10.41
CA GLU A 65 -12.85 5.19 -11.69
C GLU A 65 -14.06 4.47 -12.27
N ALA A 66 -14.04 3.14 -12.30
CA ALA A 66 -15.15 2.33 -12.79
C ALA A 66 -16.42 2.48 -11.95
N GLU A 67 -16.28 2.76 -10.67
CA GLU A 67 -17.38 2.90 -9.69
C GLU A 67 -17.75 4.37 -9.41
N LYS A 68 -17.21 5.33 -10.15
CA LYS A 68 -17.30 6.77 -9.86
C LYS A 68 -18.73 7.26 -9.63
N GLU A 69 -19.69 6.75 -10.40
CA GLU A 69 -21.10 7.12 -10.27
C GLU A 69 -21.84 6.35 -9.16
N ASN A 70 -21.27 5.24 -8.67
CA ASN A 70 -21.82 4.43 -7.59
C ASN A 70 -20.72 3.77 -6.75
N PRO A 71 -19.96 4.54 -5.94
CA PRO A 71 -18.85 4.04 -5.16
C PRO A 71 -19.27 2.92 -4.21
N GLN A 72 -18.47 1.84 -4.18
CA GLN A 72 -18.73 0.67 -3.34
C GLN A 72 -17.94 0.69 -2.02
N ALA A 73 -17.00 1.62 -1.88
CA ALA A 73 -16.27 1.88 -0.64
C ALA A 73 -16.33 3.36 -0.27
N SER A 74 -16.11 3.67 1.00
CA SER A 74 -16.16 5.04 1.53
C SER A 74 -14.80 5.58 1.95
N ILE A 75 -13.81 4.70 2.12
CA ILE A 75 -12.45 5.05 2.52
C ILE A 75 -11.45 4.11 1.84
N TRP A 76 -10.30 4.64 1.48
CA TRP A 76 -9.16 3.91 0.96
C TRP A 76 -7.99 4.02 1.95
N VAL A 77 -7.50 2.87 2.45
CA VAL A 77 -6.48 2.77 3.49
C VAL A 77 -5.23 2.07 2.97
N GLY A 78 -4.08 2.68 3.14
CA GLY A 78 -2.80 2.17 2.61
C GLY A 78 -2.62 2.50 1.13
N GLY A 79 -1.55 1.99 0.55
CA GLY A 79 -1.09 2.39 -0.78
C GLY A 79 -0.17 3.60 -0.73
N VAL A 80 0.57 3.80 -1.81
CA VAL A 80 1.58 4.86 -1.90
C VAL A 80 0.90 6.22 -2.03
N GLY A 81 1.38 7.24 -1.33
CA GLY A 81 0.79 8.58 -1.33
C GLY A 81 0.67 9.22 -2.71
N LEU A 82 1.59 8.90 -3.63
CA LEU A 82 1.48 9.36 -5.02
C LEU A 82 0.22 8.80 -5.73
N ASP A 83 -0.21 7.58 -5.42
CA ASP A 83 -1.47 7.01 -5.93
C ASP A 83 -2.69 7.82 -5.40
N HIS A 84 -2.64 8.27 -4.14
CA HIS A 84 -3.67 9.12 -3.54
C HIS A 84 -3.71 10.53 -4.17
N ILE A 85 -2.56 11.06 -4.57
CA ILE A 85 -2.48 12.32 -5.31
C ILE A 85 -3.11 12.15 -6.69
N THR A 86 -2.79 11.08 -7.41
CA THR A 86 -3.41 10.74 -8.69
C THR A 86 -4.93 10.62 -8.54
N ALA A 87 -5.42 9.92 -7.52
CA ALA A 87 -6.85 9.77 -7.25
C ALA A 87 -7.52 11.13 -6.94
N LYS A 88 -6.85 12.03 -6.20
CA LYS A 88 -7.30 13.41 -5.99
C LYS A 88 -7.46 14.16 -7.32
N LEU A 89 -6.44 14.13 -8.17
CA LEU A 89 -6.43 14.82 -9.47
C LEU A 89 -7.53 14.30 -10.40
N LYS A 90 -7.87 13.01 -10.32
CA LYS A 90 -8.98 12.39 -11.04
C LYS A 90 -10.36 12.68 -10.42
N GLY A 91 -10.42 13.37 -9.28
CA GLY A 91 -11.66 13.69 -8.58
C GLY A 91 -12.36 12.48 -7.94
N LEU A 92 -11.57 11.44 -7.57
CA LEU A 92 -12.07 10.20 -6.98
C LEU A 92 -12.13 10.23 -5.44
N THR A 93 -11.42 11.18 -4.83
CA THR A 93 -11.36 11.34 -3.38
C THR A 93 -12.07 12.60 -2.92
N ALA A 94 -12.34 12.70 -1.63
CA ALA A 94 -12.98 13.85 -0.99
C ALA A 94 -12.13 14.33 0.20
N PRO A 95 -12.11 15.65 0.50
CA PRO A 95 -11.36 16.16 1.62
C PRO A 95 -12.01 15.76 2.96
N TYR A 96 -11.18 15.43 3.94
CA TYR A 96 -11.60 15.25 5.32
C TYR A 96 -10.53 15.73 6.29
N GLN A 97 -10.87 16.74 7.09
CA GLN A 97 -9.98 17.31 8.07
C GLN A 97 -10.21 16.67 9.44
N SER A 98 -9.43 15.63 9.74
CA SER A 98 -9.39 15.04 11.08
C SER A 98 -8.69 15.99 12.06
N ARG A 99 -9.21 16.06 13.28
CA ARG A 99 -8.53 16.81 14.36
C ARG A 99 -7.15 16.21 14.70
N LEU A 100 -6.99 14.92 14.54
CA LEU A 100 -5.72 14.20 14.77
C LEU A 100 -4.67 14.48 13.68
N ALA A 101 -5.10 14.92 12.49
CA ALA A 101 -4.20 15.26 11.39
C ALA A 101 -3.26 16.43 11.71
N ALA A 102 -3.61 17.29 12.65
CA ALA A 102 -2.79 18.45 13.02
C ALA A 102 -1.40 18.07 13.56
N SER A 103 -1.27 16.90 14.18
CA SER A 103 0.00 16.38 14.70
C SER A 103 0.92 15.82 13.62
N ILE A 104 0.39 15.43 12.44
CA ILE A 104 1.16 14.86 11.35
C ILE A 104 1.93 15.98 10.62
N PRO A 105 3.26 15.85 10.41
CA PRO A 105 4.05 16.85 9.71
C PRO A 105 3.50 17.18 8.32
N ALA A 106 3.55 18.46 7.91
CA ALA A 106 2.95 18.94 6.66
C ALA A 106 3.40 18.17 5.42
N LYS A 107 4.65 17.73 5.37
CA LYS A 107 5.20 16.92 4.26
C LYS A 107 4.54 15.54 4.09
N PHE A 108 3.78 15.08 5.06
CA PHE A 108 3.07 13.80 5.05
C PHE A 108 1.56 13.95 4.96
N ARG A 109 1.05 15.10 4.53
CA ARG A 109 -0.38 15.33 4.36
C ARG A 109 -0.66 16.31 3.23
N ASP A 110 -1.80 16.14 2.61
CA ASP A 110 -2.29 17.07 1.61
C ASP A 110 -2.75 18.39 2.27
N PRO A 111 -2.33 19.57 1.76
CA PRO A 111 -2.73 20.85 2.33
C PRO A 111 -4.25 21.09 2.27
N GLU A 112 -4.96 20.46 1.32
CA GLU A 112 -6.41 20.52 1.17
C GLU A 112 -7.13 19.32 1.81
N SER A 113 -6.40 18.49 2.59
CA SER A 113 -6.93 17.35 3.36
C SER A 113 -7.56 16.21 2.53
N TYR A 114 -7.10 15.99 1.29
CA TYR A 114 -7.53 14.86 0.46
C TYR A 114 -6.86 13.55 0.84
N TRP A 115 -5.65 13.60 1.37
CA TRP A 115 -4.95 12.41 1.86
C TRP A 115 -4.08 12.74 3.09
N ILE A 116 -3.77 11.72 3.86
CA ILE A 116 -2.83 11.79 4.98
C ILE A 116 -1.94 10.56 5.02
N GLY A 117 -0.64 10.79 5.27
CA GLY A 117 0.34 9.75 5.43
C GLY A 117 0.19 9.00 6.75
N LEU A 118 0.46 7.72 6.73
CA LEU A 118 0.41 6.80 7.85
C LEU A 118 1.80 6.35 8.28
N TYR A 119 2.59 5.88 7.33
CA TYR A 119 3.94 5.36 7.55
C TYR A 119 4.82 5.52 6.31
N ILE A 120 6.10 5.23 6.47
CA ILE A 120 7.12 5.25 5.42
C ILE A 120 7.74 3.86 5.29
N GLY A 121 8.11 3.48 4.07
CA GLY A 121 8.88 2.28 3.76
C GLY A 121 9.87 2.52 2.62
N PRO A 122 11.20 2.42 2.83
CA PRO A 122 12.17 2.58 1.74
C PRO A 122 12.14 1.40 0.77
N LEU A 123 12.41 1.66 -0.52
CA LEU A 123 12.65 0.62 -1.52
C LEU A 123 14.01 -0.04 -1.28
N THR A 124 14.02 -1.37 -1.30
CA THR A 124 15.24 -2.18 -1.12
C THR A 124 15.18 -3.41 -2.00
N PHE A 125 16.32 -4.08 -2.14
CA PHE A 125 16.42 -5.37 -2.80
C PHE A 125 16.38 -6.47 -1.74
N PHE A 126 15.71 -7.57 -2.07
CA PHE A 126 15.57 -8.74 -1.21
C PHE A 126 16.15 -9.96 -1.92
N THR A 127 17.17 -10.59 -1.37
CA THR A 127 17.87 -11.69 -2.00
C THR A 127 17.84 -12.94 -1.12
N ASN A 128 17.31 -14.06 -1.64
CA ASN A 128 17.37 -15.36 -0.99
C ASN A 128 18.80 -15.88 -1.00
N ASN A 129 19.40 -16.08 0.19
CA ASN A 129 20.83 -16.42 0.33
C ASN A 129 21.14 -17.82 -0.21
N ALA A 130 20.31 -18.80 0.09
CA ALA A 130 20.51 -20.18 -0.37
C ALA A 130 20.42 -20.27 -1.91
N ARG A 131 19.42 -19.61 -2.50
CA ARG A 131 19.23 -19.60 -3.95
C ARG A 131 20.34 -18.83 -4.67
N ALA A 132 20.77 -17.69 -4.13
CA ALA A 132 21.88 -16.91 -4.65
C ALA A 132 23.19 -17.74 -4.65
N LYS A 133 23.47 -18.43 -3.53
CA LYS A 133 24.63 -19.34 -3.43
C LYS A 133 24.57 -20.47 -4.45
N GLN A 134 23.40 -21.11 -4.62
CA GLN A 134 23.21 -22.18 -5.63
C GLN A 134 23.49 -21.70 -7.05
N LEU A 135 23.13 -20.44 -7.37
CA LEU A 135 23.31 -19.86 -8.69
C LEU A 135 24.68 -19.17 -8.87
N GLY A 136 25.50 -19.08 -7.81
CA GLY A 136 26.80 -18.40 -7.84
C GLY A 136 26.70 -16.89 -8.03
N ILE A 137 25.57 -16.28 -7.66
CA ILE A 137 25.35 -14.83 -7.76
C ILE A 137 25.47 -14.16 -6.38
N THR A 138 25.82 -12.86 -6.38
CA THR A 138 25.89 -12.03 -5.16
C THR A 138 24.62 -11.17 -5.04
N PRO A 139 24.18 -10.78 -3.81
CA PRO A 139 23.13 -9.79 -3.66
C PRO A 139 23.49 -8.48 -4.38
N PRO A 140 22.57 -7.88 -5.18
CA PRO A 140 22.85 -6.62 -5.86
C PRO A 140 22.98 -5.49 -4.83
N ALA A 141 24.00 -4.62 -4.99
CA ALA A 141 24.27 -3.49 -4.11
C ALA A 141 23.86 -2.13 -4.72
N SER A 142 23.41 -2.13 -5.96
CA SER A 142 23.09 -0.92 -6.72
C SER A 142 22.01 -1.16 -7.75
N TRP A 143 21.31 -0.10 -8.18
CA TRP A 143 20.42 -0.18 -9.34
C TRP A 143 21.19 -0.63 -10.59
N ALA A 144 22.43 -0.19 -10.76
CA ALA A 144 23.27 -0.63 -11.89
C ALA A 144 23.57 -2.14 -11.84
N ASP A 145 23.73 -2.74 -10.67
CA ASP A 145 23.97 -4.18 -10.55
C ASP A 145 22.81 -5.01 -11.10
N LEU A 146 21.56 -4.54 -10.95
CA LEU A 146 20.39 -5.26 -11.46
C LEU A 146 20.38 -5.46 -12.98
N LEU A 147 21.24 -4.74 -13.71
CA LEU A 147 21.38 -4.86 -15.17
C LEU A 147 22.44 -5.88 -15.59
N LYS A 148 23.16 -6.49 -14.65
CA LYS A 148 24.18 -7.48 -14.96
C LYS A 148 23.59 -8.71 -15.63
N PRO A 149 24.27 -9.29 -16.63
CA PRO A 149 23.79 -10.48 -17.36
C PRO A 149 23.56 -11.70 -16.47
N GLU A 150 24.30 -11.80 -15.34
CA GLU A 150 24.18 -12.89 -14.37
C GLU A 150 22.80 -12.94 -13.67
N TYR A 151 22.03 -11.84 -13.70
CA TYR A 151 20.68 -11.78 -13.13
C TYR A 151 19.56 -12.04 -14.15
N LYS A 152 19.88 -12.44 -15.38
CA LYS A 152 18.89 -12.66 -16.44
C LYS A 152 17.80 -13.64 -16.00
N GLY A 153 16.54 -13.16 -15.96
CA GLY A 153 15.37 -13.93 -15.55
C GLY A 153 15.35 -14.29 -14.06
N LEU A 154 16.09 -13.56 -13.21
CA LEU A 154 16.23 -13.85 -11.77
C LEU A 154 15.62 -12.78 -10.86
N ILE A 155 14.98 -11.75 -11.42
CA ILE A 155 14.42 -10.63 -10.66
C ILE A 155 12.90 -10.67 -10.75
N ARG A 156 12.22 -10.59 -9.61
CA ARG A 156 10.77 -10.42 -9.52
C ARG A 156 10.41 -9.04 -9.01
N VAL A 157 9.53 -8.37 -9.72
CA VAL A 157 9.07 -7.01 -9.41
C VAL A 157 7.60 -6.85 -9.77
N ALA A 158 6.90 -5.87 -9.19
CA ALA A 158 5.50 -5.64 -9.54
C ALA A 158 5.35 -4.87 -10.86
N ASN A 159 4.14 -4.96 -11.44
CA ASN A 159 3.75 -4.24 -12.64
C ASN A 159 3.32 -2.81 -12.29
N PRO A 160 3.89 -1.76 -12.91
CA PRO A 160 3.52 -0.37 -12.63
C PRO A 160 2.07 -0.01 -12.95
N THR A 161 1.39 -0.76 -13.83
CA THR A 161 -0.03 -0.50 -14.14
C THR A 161 -0.97 -0.87 -12.98
N THR A 162 -0.53 -1.78 -12.09
CA THR A 162 -1.34 -2.24 -10.97
C THR A 162 -0.79 -1.83 -9.61
N SER A 163 0.51 -1.56 -9.51
CA SER A 163 1.23 -1.38 -8.24
C SER A 163 1.89 -0.02 -8.12
N GLY A 164 1.51 0.76 -7.11
CA GLY A 164 2.18 2.00 -6.74
C GLY A 164 3.65 1.77 -6.32
N THR A 165 3.98 0.61 -5.73
CA THR A 165 5.37 0.23 -5.43
C THR A 165 6.22 0.19 -6.69
N ALA A 166 5.71 -0.42 -7.77
CA ALA A 166 6.43 -0.49 -9.04
C ALA A 166 6.49 0.88 -9.73
N TYR A 167 5.45 1.70 -9.63
CA TYR A 167 5.52 3.07 -10.09
C TYR A 167 6.55 3.90 -9.30
N ASN A 168 6.67 3.68 -7.99
CA ASN A 168 7.70 4.33 -7.17
C ASN A 168 9.13 3.91 -7.56
N ILE A 169 9.33 2.77 -8.22
CA ILE A 169 10.62 2.41 -8.83
C ILE A 169 10.91 3.35 -10.02
N ILE A 170 9.92 3.62 -10.88
CA ILE A 170 10.08 4.55 -12.01
C ILE A 170 10.46 5.94 -11.51
N THR A 171 9.75 6.46 -10.51
CA THR A 171 10.05 7.78 -9.94
C THR A 171 11.41 7.80 -9.23
N THR A 172 11.79 6.73 -8.51
CA THR A 172 13.12 6.59 -7.91
C THR A 172 14.22 6.72 -8.96
N LEU A 173 14.12 6.00 -10.06
CA LEU A 173 15.09 6.07 -11.17
C LEU A 173 15.12 7.48 -11.80
N ARG A 174 13.96 8.15 -11.89
CA ARG A 174 13.91 9.53 -12.37
C ARG A 174 14.73 10.48 -11.49
N TYR A 175 14.69 10.32 -10.17
CA TYR A 175 15.55 11.13 -9.28
C TYR A 175 17.03 10.78 -9.44
N ILE A 176 17.38 9.51 -9.58
CA ILE A 176 18.75 9.05 -9.82
C ILE A 176 19.28 9.63 -11.15
N TYR A 177 18.47 9.61 -12.20
CA TYR A 177 18.82 10.18 -13.51
C TYR A 177 18.50 11.68 -13.67
N LYS A 178 18.23 12.39 -12.55
CA LYS A 178 18.05 13.86 -12.51
C LYS A 178 16.98 14.37 -13.48
N GLY A 179 15.89 13.63 -13.64
CA GLY A 179 14.75 13.97 -14.47
C GLY A 179 14.86 13.53 -15.95
N ASP A 180 15.95 12.89 -16.35
CA ASP A 180 16.14 12.38 -17.72
C ASP A 180 15.31 11.09 -17.91
N GLU A 181 14.08 11.26 -18.40
CA GLU A 181 13.14 10.16 -18.56
C GLU A 181 13.60 9.13 -19.60
N ASP A 182 14.32 9.53 -20.64
CA ASP A 182 14.79 8.59 -21.66
C ASP A 182 15.82 7.63 -21.06
N LYS A 183 16.73 8.13 -20.20
CA LYS A 183 17.63 7.25 -19.45
C LYS A 183 16.87 6.32 -18.48
N VAL A 184 15.79 6.80 -17.86
CA VAL A 184 14.94 5.95 -17.01
C VAL A 184 14.36 4.79 -17.82
N PHE A 185 13.76 5.07 -18.97
CA PHE A 185 13.13 4.05 -19.80
C PHE A 185 14.13 3.12 -20.48
N ASP A 186 15.31 3.63 -20.85
CA ASP A 186 16.42 2.79 -21.32
C ASP A 186 16.92 1.84 -20.23
N TYR A 187 17.00 2.30 -18.98
CA TYR A 187 17.30 1.46 -17.85
C TYR A 187 16.22 0.38 -17.64
N LEU A 188 14.93 0.77 -17.65
CA LEU A 188 13.81 -0.15 -17.44
C LEU A 188 13.72 -1.23 -18.52
N LYS A 189 14.02 -0.90 -19.79
CA LYS A 189 14.12 -1.88 -20.89
C LYS A 189 15.24 -2.90 -20.64
N LYS A 190 16.39 -2.44 -20.14
CA LYS A 190 17.50 -3.33 -19.77
C LYS A 190 17.16 -4.20 -18.57
N LEU A 191 16.52 -3.61 -17.55
CA LEU A 191 16.06 -4.35 -16.37
C LEU A 191 15.04 -5.44 -16.75
N ASP A 192 14.15 -5.15 -17.71
CA ASP A 192 13.13 -6.08 -18.20
C ASP A 192 13.72 -7.42 -18.67
N ALA A 193 14.89 -7.41 -19.28
CA ALA A 193 15.60 -8.63 -19.70
C ALA A 193 16.01 -9.53 -18.51
N ASN A 194 16.15 -8.95 -17.32
CA ASN A 194 16.51 -9.64 -16.09
C ASN A 194 15.30 -9.99 -15.20
N VAL A 195 14.11 -9.45 -15.52
CA VAL A 195 12.88 -9.77 -14.82
C VAL A 195 12.30 -11.08 -15.31
N ASP A 196 12.00 -12.01 -14.39
CA ASP A 196 11.30 -13.27 -14.73
C ASP A 196 9.79 -13.02 -14.88
N GLN A 197 9.19 -12.30 -13.93
CA GLN A 197 7.76 -12.02 -13.91
C GLN A 197 7.44 -10.68 -13.25
N TYR A 198 6.43 -9.98 -13.78
CA TYR A 198 5.78 -8.85 -13.13
C TYR A 198 4.56 -9.29 -12.33
N THR A 199 4.58 -9.06 -11.01
CA THR A 199 3.45 -9.38 -10.13
C THR A 199 2.41 -8.26 -10.12
N ARG A 200 1.16 -8.58 -9.77
CA ARG A 200 0.10 -7.56 -9.61
C ARG A 200 0.28 -6.73 -8.34
N SER A 201 0.75 -7.36 -7.25
CA SER A 201 0.95 -6.73 -5.94
C SER A 201 2.41 -6.38 -5.71
N GLY A 202 2.64 -5.18 -5.14
CA GLY A 202 3.98 -4.70 -4.78
C GLY A 202 4.73 -5.54 -3.76
N ALA A 203 4.02 -6.32 -2.93
CA ALA A 203 4.60 -7.19 -1.91
C ALA A 203 4.70 -8.67 -2.33
N ALA A 204 4.09 -9.08 -3.46
CA ALA A 204 3.99 -10.50 -3.82
C ALA A 204 5.35 -11.17 -4.08
N TYR A 205 6.37 -10.42 -4.48
CA TYR A 205 7.73 -10.93 -4.68
C TYR A 205 8.31 -11.56 -3.40
N THR A 206 7.92 -11.08 -2.22
CA THR A 206 8.50 -11.54 -0.94
C THR A 206 8.29 -13.03 -0.71
N THR A 207 7.10 -13.55 -1.02
CA THR A 207 6.79 -14.98 -0.92
C THR A 207 7.64 -15.79 -1.91
N SER A 208 7.75 -15.35 -3.15
CA SER A 208 8.54 -16.04 -4.17
C SER A 208 10.04 -16.09 -3.82
N VAL A 209 10.57 -14.99 -3.29
CA VAL A 209 11.96 -14.95 -2.79
C VAL A 209 12.10 -15.82 -1.52
N ALA A 210 11.13 -15.78 -0.60
CA ALA A 210 11.19 -16.57 0.63
C ALA A 210 11.31 -18.08 0.37
N ILE A 211 10.57 -18.60 -0.59
CA ILE A 211 10.60 -20.03 -0.96
C ILE A 211 11.72 -20.38 -1.97
N GLY A 212 12.53 -19.40 -2.42
CA GLY A 212 13.62 -19.61 -3.38
C GLY A 212 13.16 -19.86 -4.83
N GLU A 213 11.90 -19.55 -5.17
CA GLU A 213 11.41 -19.61 -6.54
C GLU A 213 12.21 -18.65 -7.44
N VAL A 214 12.46 -17.45 -6.96
CA VAL A 214 13.32 -16.44 -7.57
C VAL A 214 14.32 -15.91 -6.54
N PRO A 215 15.59 -15.67 -6.92
CA PRO A 215 16.58 -15.21 -5.94
C PRO A 215 16.42 -13.75 -5.51
N ILE A 216 15.93 -12.86 -6.39
CA ILE A 216 15.94 -11.41 -6.13
C ILE A 216 14.54 -10.83 -6.31
N GLY A 217 14.15 -9.95 -5.40
CA GLY A 217 12.95 -9.15 -5.49
C GLY A 217 13.20 -7.69 -5.15
N ILE A 218 12.35 -6.79 -5.64
CA ILE A 218 12.42 -5.36 -5.40
C ILE A 218 11.10 -4.86 -4.79
N GLY A 219 11.18 -4.19 -3.65
CA GLY A 219 10.02 -3.59 -2.99
C GLY A 219 10.37 -2.97 -1.65
N TYR A 220 9.39 -2.81 -0.77
CA TYR A 220 9.58 -2.07 0.47
C TYR A 220 10.21 -2.92 1.58
N ALA A 221 11.07 -2.30 2.35
CA ALA A 221 11.87 -2.95 3.39
C ALA A 221 11.03 -3.58 4.51
N HIS A 222 9.88 -3.00 4.88
CA HIS A 222 9.03 -3.55 5.95
C HIS A 222 8.47 -4.94 5.60
N ASP A 223 8.09 -5.18 4.33
CA ASP A 223 7.67 -6.51 3.87
C ASP A 223 8.81 -7.53 3.95
N GLN A 224 10.03 -7.10 3.61
CA GLN A 224 11.24 -7.93 3.66
C GLN A 224 11.65 -8.24 5.11
N VAL A 225 11.61 -7.24 5.99
CA VAL A 225 11.89 -7.42 7.43
C VAL A 225 10.88 -8.38 8.06
N LYS A 226 9.60 -8.33 7.66
CA LYS A 226 8.59 -9.32 8.06
C LYS A 226 9.04 -10.74 7.70
N MET A 227 9.52 -10.97 6.49
CA MET A 227 10.00 -12.29 6.06
C MET A 227 11.20 -12.77 6.88
N LEU A 228 12.21 -11.90 7.12
CA LEU A 228 13.34 -12.24 7.98
C LEU A 228 12.89 -12.65 9.40
N ASN A 229 11.92 -11.96 9.97
CA ASN A 229 11.39 -12.30 11.30
C ASN A 229 10.52 -13.57 11.31
N GLN A 230 10.10 -14.05 10.16
CA GLN A 230 9.48 -15.37 9.96
C GLN A 230 10.49 -16.48 9.71
N GLY A 231 11.81 -16.18 9.76
CA GLY A 231 12.88 -17.16 9.63
C GLY A 231 13.40 -17.36 8.20
N VAL A 232 13.01 -16.50 7.24
CA VAL A 232 13.54 -16.56 5.87
C VAL A 232 15.03 -16.17 5.87
N ASP A 233 15.90 -17.03 5.32
CA ASP A 233 17.32 -16.75 5.11
C ASP A 233 17.51 -15.90 3.85
N ALA A 234 17.52 -14.58 4.03
CA ALA A 234 17.65 -13.62 2.95
C ALA A 234 18.42 -12.36 3.38
N THR A 235 18.92 -11.63 2.41
CA THR A 235 19.63 -10.36 2.59
C THR A 235 18.80 -9.20 2.07
N ILE A 236 18.67 -8.14 2.88
CA ILE A 236 18.09 -6.86 2.46
C ILE A 236 19.25 -5.93 2.08
N THR A 237 19.21 -5.35 0.88
CA THR A 237 20.22 -4.42 0.38
C THR A 237 19.59 -3.08 0.01
N ALA A 238 20.08 -1.99 0.59
CA ALA A 238 19.76 -0.64 0.15
C ALA A 238 20.61 -0.26 -1.07
N PRO A 239 20.01 0.25 -2.16
CA PRO A 239 20.76 0.68 -3.34
C PRO A 239 21.68 1.86 -3.01
N LYS A 240 22.97 1.77 -3.36
CA LYS A 240 23.96 2.80 -3.04
C LYS A 240 23.75 4.14 -3.73
N GLU A 241 23.13 4.16 -4.94
CA GLU A 241 22.81 5.39 -5.67
C GLU A 241 21.69 6.18 -5.00
N GLY A 242 20.88 5.53 -4.20
CA GLY A 242 19.76 6.11 -3.49
C GLY A 242 18.50 5.25 -3.60
N SER A 243 17.63 5.44 -2.62
CA SER A 243 16.36 4.73 -2.50
C SER A 243 15.21 5.74 -2.44
N GLY A 244 14.21 5.55 -3.29
CA GLY A 244 12.90 6.11 -3.06
C GLY A 244 12.23 5.44 -1.86
N TYR A 245 11.17 6.02 -1.38
CA TYR A 245 10.37 5.45 -0.30
C TYR A 245 8.89 5.73 -0.53
N GLU A 246 8.04 4.85 -0.04
CA GLU A 246 6.63 5.19 0.04
C GLU A 246 6.35 6.08 1.25
N ILE A 247 5.33 6.90 1.11
CA ILE A 247 4.53 7.42 2.20
C ILE A 247 3.18 6.74 2.04
N ALA A 248 2.94 5.66 2.77
CA ALA A 248 1.63 5.02 2.73
C ALA A 248 0.58 5.96 3.29
N ALA A 249 -0.56 6.06 2.63
CA ALA A 249 -1.55 7.07 2.94
C ALA A 249 -2.96 6.51 3.08
N MET A 250 -3.93 7.36 3.44
CA MET A 250 -5.35 7.08 3.35
C MET A 250 -6.13 8.29 2.86
N SER A 251 -7.28 8.03 2.23
CA SER A 251 -8.19 9.05 1.67
C SER A 251 -9.65 8.66 1.86
N MET A 252 -10.52 9.64 2.02
CA MET A 252 -11.96 9.43 1.85
C MET A 252 -12.28 9.28 0.37
N ILE A 253 -13.15 8.33 0.02
CA ILE A 253 -13.63 8.14 -1.36
C ILE A 253 -14.82 9.06 -1.59
N LYS A 254 -14.81 9.80 -2.70
CA LYS A 254 -15.88 10.71 -3.06
C LYS A 254 -17.17 9.93 -3.36
N GLY A 255 -18.30 10.36 -2.77
CA GLY A 255 -19.59 9.71 -2.97
C GLY A 255 -19.81 8.39 -2.24
N GLY A 256 -18.86 7.98 -1.38
CA GLY A 256 -19.02 6.80 -0.52
C GLY A 256 -20.28 6.88 0.37
N LYS A 257 -20.94 5.74 0.58
CA LYS A 257 -22.27 5.68 1.25
C LYS A 257 -22.17 5.71 2.77
N ASP A 258 -21.08 5.17 3.34
CA ASP A 258 -20.90 4.99 4.78
C ASP A 258 -19.98 6.08 5.37
N THR A 259 -20.11 7.34 4.90
CA THR A 259 -19.15 8.42 5.22
C THR A 259 -19.02 8.72 6.71
N VAL A 260 -20.07 8.54 7.50
CA VAL A 260 -20.02 8.75 8.96
C VAL A 260 -19.10 7.72 9.61
N ASN A 261 -19.27 6.44 9.30
CA ASN A 261 -18.45 5.37 9.85
C ASN A 261 -17.03 5.38 9.24
N ALA A 262 -16.87 5.78 7.98
CA ALA A 262 -15.58 5.99 7.35
C ALA A 262 -14.76 7.08 8.05
N LYS A 263 -15.37 8.19 8.47
CA LYS A 263 -14.70 9.23 9.27
C LYS A 263 -14.30 8.72 10.65
N LYS A 264 -15.14 7.92 11.32
CA LYS A 264 -14.79 7.26 12.58
C LYS A 264 -13.57 6.34 12.41
N LEU A 265 -13.54 5.54 11.32
CA LEU A 265 -12.40 4.67 11.00
C LEU A 265 -11.14 5.49 10.67
N TYR A 266 -11.28 6.58 9.89
CA TYR A 266 -10.18 7.49 9.55
C TYR A 266 -9.52 8.05 10.81
N ASP A 267 -10.32 8.59 11.75
CA ASP A 267 -9.81 9.14 13.00
C ASP A 267 -9.19 8.06 13.89
N TRP A 268 -9.80 6.86 13.94
CA TRP A 268 -9.26 5.73 14.69
C TRP A 268 -7.89 5.25 14.15
N ILE A 269 -7.73 5.24 12.81
CA ILE A 269 -6.45 4.88 12.17
C ILE A 269 -5.32 5.86 12.54
N LEU A 270 -5.61 7.11 12.83
CA LEU A 270 -4.62 8.07 13.32
C LEU A 270 -4.36 7.95 14.84
N GLY A 271 -5.13 7.14 15.53
CA GLY A 271 -5.07 6.94 16.97
C GLY A 271 -4.01 5.96 17.43
N LYS A 272 -3.86 5.82 18.76
CA LYS A 272 -2.82 4.98 19.39
C LYS A 272 -2.97 3.50 19.07
N SER A 273 -4.19 2.94 19.15
CA SER A 273 -4.44 1.51 18.93
C SER A 273 -3.96 1.02 17.56
N SER A 274 -4.22 1.80 16.52
CA SER A 274 -3.77 1.49 15.16
C SER A 274 -2.26 1.62 15.00
N GLN A 275 -1.64 2.64 15.62
CA GLN A 275 -0.20 2.88 15.54
C GLN A 275 0.61 1.72 16.14
N GLU A 276 0.13 1.10 17.22
CA GLU A 276 0.74 -0.10 17.80
C GLU A 276 0.71 -1.29 16.82
N ILE A 277 -0.42 -1.46 16.10
CA ILE A 277 -0.55 -2.49 15.08
C ILE A 277 0.38 -2.19 13.90
N PHE A 278 0.39 -0.98 13.36
CA PHE A 278 1.31 -0.59 12.28
C PHE A 278 2.77 -0.85 12.65
N ALA A 279 3.19 -0.45 13.85
CA ALA A 279 4.56 -0.67 14.30
C ALA A 279 4.94 -2.16 14.35
N SER A 280 4.00 -3.05 14.68
CA SER A 280 4.24 -4.51 14.68
C SER A 280 4.56 -5.06 13.27
N PHE A 281 4.18 -4.36 12.22
CA PHE A 281 4.48 -4.68 10.81
C PHE A 281 5.75 -4.00 10.28
N TYR A 282 6.66 -3.54 11.16
CA TYR A 282 7.98 -3.02 10.82
C TYR A 282 7.98 -1.74 9.96
N VAL A 283 6.87 -1.03 9.87
CA VAL A 283 6.77 0.25 9.17
C VAL A 283 7.26 1.42 10.03
N LEU A 284 7.67 2.51 9.40
CA LEU A 284 8.12 3.72 10.07
C LEU A 284 6.98 4.74 10.12
N LEU A 285 6.28 4.81 11.23
CA LEU A 285 5.14 5.73 11.40
C LEU A 285 5.55 7.20 11.26
N VAL A 286 4.71 7.99 10.58
CA VAL A 286 4.96 9.43 10.36
C VAL A 286 4.50 10.31 11.52
N ALA A 287 3.63 9.80 12.40
CA ALA A 287 3.16 10.53 13.57
C ALA A 287 4.29 10.75 14.59
N PRO A 288 4.51 11.98 15.09
CA PRO A 288 5.49 12.24 16.12
C PRO A 288 5.19 11.45 17.40
N GLY A 289 6.24 10.85 17.98
CA GLY A 289 6.10 10.06 19.21
C GLY A 289 5.41 8.70 19.04
N ALA A 290 5.08 8.30 17.81
CA ALA A 290 4.51 6.99 17.53
C ALA A 290 5.48 5.85 17.92
N PRO A 291 4.96 4.66 18.26
CA PRO A 291 5.77 3.50 18.61
C PRO A 291 6.68 3.11 17.44
N ARG A 292 7.87 2.60 17.75
CA ARG A 292 8.84 2.13 16.77
C ARG A 292 9.16 0.67 17.03
N ASN A 293 9.12 -0.14 16.00
CA ASN A 293 9.64 -1.49 16.08
C ASN A 293 11.17 -1.42 15.95
N PRO A 294 11.96 -1.95 16.92
CA PRO A 294 13.42 -1.89 16.86
C PRO A 294 14.03 -2.67 15.69
N LYS A 295 13.26 -3.60 15.09
CA LYS A 295 13.67 -4.38 13.92
C LYS A 295 13.33 -3.70 12.59
N ALA A 296 12.52 -2.63 12.59
CA ALA A 296 12.21 -1.88 11.37
C ALA A 296 13.48 -1.26 10.79
N LEU A 297 13.66 -1.34 9.47
CA LEU A 297 14.78 -0.71 8.79
C LEU A 297 14.59 0.81 8.81
N PRO A 298 15.46 1.57 9.53
CA PRO A 298 15.28 3.02 9.61
C PRO A 298 15.61 3.71 8.28
N LEU A 299 14.95 4.84 7.99
CA LEU A 299 15.23 5.59 6.76
C LEU A 299 16.69 6.09 6.67
N THR A 300 17.35 6.25 7.83
CA THR A 300 18.79 6.58 7.91
C THR A 300 19.73 5.45 7.48
N ALA A 301 19.25 4.22 7.38
CA ALA A 301 20.04 3.08 6.88
C ALA A 301 20.08 3.03 5.34
N VAL A 302 19.33 3.90 4.67
CA VAL A 302 19.31 4.02 3.22
C VAL A 302 19.67 5.45 2.82
N ASN A 303 20.25 5.62 1.62
CA ASN A 303 20.40 6.94 1.01
C ASN A 303 19.05 7.38 0.44
N ALA A 304 18.18 7.94 1.30
CA ALA A 304 16.83 8.31 0.93
C ALA A 304 16.81 9.53 0.00
N LEU A 305 16.20 9.38 -1.16
CA LEU A 305 16.08 10.44 -2.16
C LEU A 305 15.01 11.47 -1.75
N VAL A 306 15.25 12.74 -2.09
CA VAL A 306 14.22 13.77 -1.95
C VAL A 306 13.23 13.61 -3.10
N GLN A 307 11.95 13.40 -2.77
CA GLN A 307 10.89 13.14 -3.74
C GLN A 307 9.92 14.32 -3.83
N ASP A 308 9.50 14.66 -5.04
CA ASP A 308 8.39 15.59 -5.33
C ASP A 308 7.13 14.77 -5.59
N LEU A 309 6.41 14.46 -4.52
CA LEU A 309 5.21 13.62 -4.58
C LEU A 309 4.11 14.22 -5.47
N GLN A 310 4.02 15.56 -5.55
CA GLN A 310 3.00 16.22 -6.37
C GLN A 310 3.31 16.00 -7.86
N TRP A 311 4.56 16.19 -8.26
CA TRP A 311 4.99 15.88 -9.62
C TRP A 311 4.80 14.40 -9.94
N ASP A 312 5.23 13.52 -9.02
CA ASP A 312 5.15 12.07 -9.22
C ASP A 312 3.69 11.61 -9.41
N GLY A 313 2.77 12.07 -8.56
CA GLY A 313 1.35 11.74 -8.69
C GLY A 313 0.70 12.33 -9.94
N ALA A 314 1.05 13.56 -10.31
CA ALA A 314 0.52 14.22 -11.51
C ALA A 314 0.98 13.55 -12.83
N ASN A 315 2.11 12.87 -12.82
CA ASN A 315 2.68 12.23 -14.01
C ASN A 315 2.46 10.70 -14.05
N GLN A 316 1.76 10.12 -13.09
CA GLN A 316 1.60 8.67 -12.97
C GLN A 316 1.00 8.05 -14.24
N ASP A 317 -0.15 8.53 -14.70
CA ASP A 317 -0.82 7.95 -15.87
C ASP A 317 0.07 7.99 -17.11
N ARG A 318 0.78 9.10 -17.32
CA ARG A 318 1.68 9.28 -18.48
C ARG A 318 2.88 8.33 -18.44
N LEU A 319 3.54 8.21 -17.28
CA LEU A 319 4.72 7.37 -17.13
C LEU A 319 4.37 5.89 -17.13
N VAL A 320 3.24 5.52 -16.51
CA VAL A 320 2.72 4.14 -16.54
C VAL A 320 2.31 3.76 -17.96
N LYS A 321 1.65 4.67 -18.70
CA LYS A 321 1.34 4.43 -20.11
C LYS A 321 2.61 4.22 -20.94
N ARG A 322 3.63 5.08 -20.77
CA ARG A 322 4.92 4.92 -21.46
C ARG A 322 5.56 3.56 -21.15
N TRP A 323 5.55 3.16 -19.88
CA TRP A 323 6.07 1.85 -19.49
C TRP A 323 5.29 0.71 -20.18
N ASN A 324 3.97 0.79 -20.22
CA ASN A 324 3.15 -0.22 -20.88
C ASN A 324 3.45 -0.27 -22.38
N ASP A 325 3.52 0.87 -23.04
CA ASP A 325 3.76 0.95 -24.49
C ASP A 325 5.16 0.44 -24.89
N GLU A 326 6.20 0.76 -24.09
CA GLU A 326 7.59 0.47 -24.43
C GLU A 326 8.11 -0.85 -23.85
N ILE A 327 7.43 -1.43 -22.83
CA ILE A 327 7.91 -2.62 -22.10
C ILE A 327 6.78 -3.62 -21.87
N GLY A 328 5.73 -3.22 -21.14
CA GLY A 328 4.71 -4.13 -20.63
C GLY A 328 3.94 -4.88 -21.73
N SER A 329 3.53 -4.19 -22.79
CA SER A 329 2.78 -4.77 -23.90
C SER A 329 3.65 -5.66 -24.82
N LEU A 330 4.98 -5.56 -24.73
CA LEU A 330 5.91 -6.35 -25.53
C LEU A 330 6.19 -7.73 -24.91
N ARG A 331 5.85 -7.91 -23.63
CA ARG A 331 5.89 -9.21 -22.96
C ARG A 331 4.62 -10.00 -23.29
N LYS A 332 4.76 -11.03 -24.05
CA LYS A 332 3.69 -12.01 -24.40
C LYS A 332 3.71 -13.18 -23.44
#